data_106f345bec000951069fa4e89c892ce4
#
_entry.id   106f345bec000951069fa4e89c892ce4
#
_cell.length_a   1.000
_cell.length_b   1.000
_cell.length_c   1.000
_cell.angle_alpha   90.00
_cell.angle_beta   90.00
_cell.angle_gamma   90.00
#
_symmetry.space_group_name_H-M   'P 1'
#
loop_
_entity.id
_entity.type
_entity.pdbx_description
1 polymer ?
#
loop_
_entity_poly.entity_id
_entity_poly.type
_entity_poly.pdbx_seq_one_letter_code
_entity_poly.pdbx_strand_id
1 'polypeptide(L)'
;MSVRGANVTGIDVGEKALGVAKLHRLESGVAVDYKLIAAEAMAAESPAAFDVVTCMEMLEHVPDPAAIVAACATLTAPGGIVIFATLNRNPKSYLFAILGAEYVLQLLPRGTHDWAKFLRPAELATFSRRAGLELQELVGMTYNPLTKVFRLEPDTAVNYLAAYRKPGAGAHRGV
;
A
#
# COMPACT_ATOMS: atom_id res chain seq x y z
N MET A 1 -1.92 9.47 -10.56
CA MET A 1 -3.13 8.88 -11.16
C MET A 1 -4.03 9.98 -11.73
N SER A 2 -4.52 10.93 -10.95
CA SER A 2 -5.42 12.02 -11.42
C SER A 2 -4.88 12.80 -12.62
N VAL A 3 -3.61 13.23 -12.62
CA VAL A 3 -2.95 13.90 -13.78
C VAL A 3 -2.98 13.08 -15.09
N ARG A 4 -3.29 11.77 -14.99
CA ARG A 4 -3.42 10.86 -16.15
C ARG A 4 -4.88 10.54 -16.46
N GLY A 5 -5.84 11.30 -15.90
CA GLY A 5 -7.26 11.18 -16.19
C GLY A 5 -8.02 10.17 -15.31
N ALA A 6 -7.41 9.60 -14.27
CA ALA A 6 -8.14 8.74 -13.35
C ALA A 6 -9.00 9.56 -12.37
N ASN A 7 -10.20 9.06 -12.06
CA ASN A 7 -10.99 9.52 -10.92
C ASN A 7 -10.37 8.93 -9.65
N VAL A 8 -9.88 9.77 -8.76
CA VAL A 8 -9.12 9.34 -7.58
C VAL A 8 -9.87 9.70 -6.31
N THR A 9 -10.07 8.72 -5.44
CA THR A 9 -10.51 8.89 -4.05
C THR A 9 -9.35 8.55 -3.13
N GLY A 10 -9.02 9.46 -2.22
CA GLY A 10 -8.05 9.23 -1.15
C GLY A 10 -8.76 9.13 0.19
N ILE A 11 -8.40 8.13 0.99
CA ILE A 11 -8.98 7.94 2.32
C ILE A 11 -7.88 7.93 3.38
N ASP A 12 -8.20 8.44 4.55
CA ASP A 12 -7.34 8.38 5.75
C ASP A 12 -8.23 8.53 6.99
N VAL A 13 -7.78 8.03 8.14
CA VAL A 13 -8.42 8.23 9.45
C VAL A 13 -7.84 9.43 10.21
N GLY A 14 -6.75 10.00 9.71
CA GLY A 14 -6.03 11.13 10.30
C GLY A 14 -6.46 12.47 9.70
N GLU A 15 -7.20 13.29 10.45
CA GLU A 15 -7.62 14.64 10.01
C GLU A 15 -6.44 15.51 9.56
N LYS A 16 -5.30 15.44 10.28
CA LYS A 16 -4.11 16.22 9.95
C LYS A 16 -3.51 15.80 8.61
N ALA A 17 -3.40 14.49 8.35
CA ALA A 17 -2.89 13.96 7.08
C ALA A 17 -3.78 14.40 5.92
N LEU A 18 -5.10 14.29 6.06
CA LEU A 18 -6.06 14.76 5.07
C LEU A 18 -6.03 16.29 4.91
N GLY A 19 -5.79 17.04 5.98
CA GLY A 19 -5.58 18.49 5.90
C GLY A 19 -4.43 18.86 4.99
N VAL A 20 -3.27 18.22 5.16
CA VAL A 20 -2.08 18.40 4.30
C VAL A 20 -2.37 17.97 2.86
N ALA A 21 -3.03 16.82 2.66
CA ALA A 21 -3.38 16.33 1.34
C ALA A 21 -4.33 17.29 0.59
N LYS A 22 -5.32 17.89 1.30
CA LYS A 22 -6.23 18.89 0.73
C LYS A 22 -5.50 20.19 0.34
N LEU A 23 -4.54 20.64 1.14
CA LEU A 23 -3.70 21.80 0.80
C LEU A 23 -2.86 21.51 -0.46
N HIS A 24 -2.17 20.37 -0.49
CA HIS A 24 -1.41 19.96 -1.68
C HIS A 24 -2.29 19.85 -2.94
N ARG A 25 -3.53 19.39 -2.80
CA ARG A 25 -4.50 19.36 -3.91
C ARG A 25 -4.76 20.77 -4.46
N LEU A 26 -4.92 21.75 -3.57
CA LEU A 26 -5.15 23.16 -3.99
C LEU A 26 -3.92 23.73 -4.70
N GLU A 27 -2.72 23.48 -4.19
CA GLU A 27 -1.47 23.97 -4.77
C GLU A 27 -1.16 23.33 -6.14
N SER A 28 -1.36 22.01 -6.25
CA SER A 28 -1.03 21.23 -7.45
C SER A 28 -2.13 21.22 -8.51
N GLY A 29 -3.35 21.65 -8.19
CA GLY A 29 -4.49 21.62 -9.09
C GLY A 29 -5.01 20.21 -9.43
N VAL A 30 -4.54 19.16 -8.74
CA VAL A 30 -4.97 17.78 -9.00
C VAL A 30 -6.38 17.54 -8.47
N ALA A 31 -7.20 16.80 -9.20
CA ALA A 31 -8.55 16.42 -8.78
C ALA A 31 -8.48 15.09 -7.99
N VAL A 32 -8.66 15.17 -6.66
CA VAL A 32 -8.75 14.01 -5.76
C VAL A 32 -9.90 14.25 -4.77
N ASP A 33 -10.77 13.27 -4.59
CA ASP A 33 -11.82 13.29 -3.55
C ASP A 33 -11.26 12.70 -2.26
N TYR A 34 -11.03 13.53 -1.23
CA TYR A 34 -10.49 13.09 0.06
C TYR A 34 -11.59 12.88 1.10
N LYS A 35 -11.65 11.69 1.70
CA LYS A 35 -12.62 11.30 2.72
C LYS A 35 -11.91 10.89 4.03
N LEU A 36 -12.44 11.38 5.14
CA LEU A 36 -12.05 10.98 6.49
C LEU A 36 -12.83 9.71 6.86
N ILE A 37 -12.29 8.55 6.51
CA ILE A 37 -12.96 7.27 6.69
C ILE A 37 -11.93 6.13 6.76
N ALA A 38 -12.22 5.11 7.57
CA ALA A 38 -11.43 3.89 7.60
C ALA A 38 -11.66 3.03 6.34
N ALA A 39 -10.66 2.25 5.95
CA ALA A 39 -10.74 1.40 4.76
C ALA A 39 -11.87 0.38 4.84
N GLU A 40 -12.12 -0.20 6.02
CA GLU A 40 -13.18 -1.17 6.26
C GLU A 40 -14.57 -0.53 6.14
N ALA A 41 -14.75 0.70 6.64
CA ALA A 41 -16.00 1.45 6.51
C ALA A 41 -16.26 1.83 5.05
N MET A 42 -15.22 2.31 4.34
CA MET A 42 -15.31 2.61 2.91
C MET A 42 -15.65 1.36 2.09
N ALA A 43 -15.10 0.20 2.46
CA ALA A 43 -15.40 -1.08 1.81
C ALA A 43 -16.87 -1.51 1.99
N ALA A 44 -17.46 -1.22 3.16
CA ALA A 44 -18.87 -1.47 3.40
C ALA A 44 -19.79 -0.52 2.60
N GLU A 45 -19.38 0.76 2.43
CA GLU A 45 -20.16 1.77 1.70
C GLU A 45 -20.06 1.61 0.17
N SER A 46 -18.91 1.16 -0.34
CA SER A 46 -18.59 1.20 -1.78
C SER A 46 -17.92 -0.09 -2.26
N PRO A 47 -18.53 -1.27 -2.08
CA PRO A 47 -17.94 -2.53 -2.53
C PRO A 47 -17.81 -2.57 -4.05
N ALA A 48 -16.70 -3.10 -4.54
CA ALA A 48 -16.40 -3.27 -5.97
C ALA A 48 -16.47 -1.96 -6.80
N ALA A 49 -16.17 -0.81 -6.17
CA ALA A 49 -16.33 0.49 -6.80
C ALA A 49 -15.06 0.97 -7.55
N PHE A 50 -13.92 0.33 -7.36
CA PHE A 50 -12.64 0.82 -7.86
C PHE A 50 -11.95 -0.20 -8.77
N ASP A 51 -11.47 0.25 -9.93
CA ASP A 51 -10.68 -0.57 -10.84
C ASP A 51 -9.26 -0.83 -10.29
N VAL A 52 -8.73 0.15 -9.54
CA VAL A 52 -7.41 0.05 -8.90
C VAL A 52 -7.49 0.57 -7.47
N VAL A 53 -7.02 -0.21 -6.52
CA VAL A 53 -6.83 0.17 -5.12
C VAL A 53 -5.35 0.16 -4.79
N THR A 54 -4.84 1.20 -4.14
CA THR A 54 -3.46 1.26 -3.65
C THR A 54 -3.45 1.44 -2.14
N CYS A 55 -2.64 0.64 -1.45
CA CYS A 55 -2.40 0.72 -0.01
C CYS A 55 -0.88 0.75 0.19
N MET A 56 -0.36 1.97 0.41
CA MET A 56 1.07 2.25 0.39
C MET A 56 1.55 2.59 1.80
N GLU A 57 2.57 1.86 2.30
CA GLU A 57 3.24 2.12 3.59
C GLU A 57 2.24 2.28 4.77
N MET A 58 1.20 1.45 4.81
CA MET A 58 0.16 1.52 5.83
C MET A 58 0.05 0.23 6.65
N LEU A 59 0.30 -0.93 6.04
CA LEU A 59 0.04 -2.24 6.65
C LEU A 59 0.87 -2.48 7.92
N GLU A 60 2.05 -1.92 8.02
CA GLU A 60 2.94 -1.97 9.19
C GLU A 60 2.49 -1.07 10.34
N HIS A 61 1.52 -0.18 10.11
CA HIS A 61 1.02 0.77 11.12
C HIS A 61 -0.34 0.38 11.71
N VAL A 62 -1.01 -0.62 11.14
CA VAL A 62 -2.34 -1.04 11.59
C VAL A 62 -2.30 -2.24 12.53
N PRO A 63 -3.29 -2.37 13.45
CA PRO A 63 -3.37 -3.51 14.35
C PRO A 63 -3.66 -4.84 13.63
N ASP A 64 -4.48 -4.80 12.57
CA ASP A 64 -4.88 -5.97 11.79
C ASP A 64 -4.67 -5.73 10.28
N PRO A 65 -3.48 -6.06 9.75
CA PRO A 65 -3.22 -5.96 8.32
C PRO A 65 -4.12 -6.84 7.46
N ALA A 66 -4.58 -7.98 7.97
CA ALA A 66 -5.45 -8.88 7.22
C ALA A 66 -6.83 -8.25 6.97
N ALA A 67 -7.39 -7.50 7.92
CA ALA A 67 -8.63 -6.76 7.76
C ALA A 67 -8.49 -5.67 6.68
N ILE A 68 -7.37 -4.94 6.65
CA ILE A 68 -7.11 -3.94 5.61
C ILE A 68 -6.98 -4.58 4.22
N VAL A 69 -6.27 -5.71 4.11
CA VAL A 69 -6.17 -6.45 2.84
C VAL A 69 -7.55 -6.90 2.35
N ALA A 70 -8.41 -7.39 3.26
CA ALA A 70 -9.78 -7.78 2.92
C ALA A 70 -10.64 -6.57 2.50
N ALA A 71 -10.49 -5.42 3.16
CA ALA A 71 -11.17 -4.18 2.78
C ALA A 71 -10.74 -3.71 1.37
N CYS A 72 -9.43 -3.72 1.07
CA CYS A 72 -8.92 -3.41 -0.26
C CYS A 72 -9.47 -4.35 -1.33
N ALA A 73 -9.55 -5.65 -1.05
CA ALA A 73 -10.15 -6.63 -1.95
C ALA A 73 -11.65 -6.38 -2.16
N THR A 74 -12.37 -5.97 -1.11
CA THR A 74 -13.80 -5.64 -1.19
C THR A 74 -14.04 -4.40 -2.04
N LEU A 75 -13.24 -3.36 -1.87
CA LEU A 75 -13.29 -2.12 -2.65
C LEU A 75 -13.02 -2.34 -4.14
N THR A 76 -12.19 -3.31 -4.47
CA THR A 76 -11.76 -3.56 -5.84
C THR A 76 -12.84 -4.26 -6.66
N ALA A 77 -13.10 -3.76 -7.87
CA ALA A 77 -14.00 -4.38 -8.83
C ALA A 77 -13.48 -5.74 -9.31
N PRO A 78 -14.36 -6.67 -9.75
CA PRO A 78 -13.95 -7.90 -10.42
C PRO A 78 -13.04 -7.59 -11.64
N GLY A 79 -11.89 -8.24 -11.74
CA GLY A 79 -10.87 -7.97 -12.75
C GLY A 79 -9.92 -6.83 -12.41
N GLY A 80 -10.21 -6.06 -11.36
CA GLY A 80 -9.40 -4.93 -10.90
C GLY A 80 -8.10 -5.35 -10.20
N ILE A 81 -7.29 -4.35 -9.86
CA ILE A 81 -5.94 -4.53 -9.31
C ILE A 81 -5.83 -3.90 -7.93
N VAL A 82 -5.18 -4.59 -7.02
CA VAL A 82 -4.74 -4.04 -5.73
C VAL A 82 -3.21 -3.99 -5.70
N ILE A 83 -2.66 -2.86 -5.29
CA ILE A 83 -1.21 -2.69 -5.12
C ILE A 83 -0.93 -2.38 -3.65
N PHE A 84 -0.11 -3.21 -3.02
CA PHE A 84 0.41 -2.98 -1.67
C PHE A 84 1.87 -2.59 -1.74
N ALA A 85 2.31 -1.65 -0.88
CA ALA A 85 3.72 -1.41 -0.60
C ALA A 85 3.92 -1.43 0.91
N THR A 86 4.98 -2.09 1.37
CA THR A 86 5.34 -2.16 2.80
C THR A 86 6.79 -2.61 2.99
N LEU A 87 7.25 -2.56 4.23
CA LEU A 87 8.59 -3.00 4.63
C LEU A 87 8.61 -4.50 4.92
N ASN A 88 9.66 -5.17 4.45
CA ASN A 88 9.85 -6.60 4.67
C ASN A 88 10.44 -6.87 6.06
N ARG A 89 9.93 -7.84 6.80
CA ARG A 89 10.45 -8.23 8.12
C ARG A 89 11.61 -9.22 8.00
N ASN A 90 12.83 -8.68 7.88
CA ASN A 90 14.08 -9.47 7.89
C ASN A 90 15.25 -8.64 8.46
N PRO A 91 16.43 -9.26 8.75
CA PRO A 91 17.57 -8.54 9.32
C PRO A 91 18.12 -7.42 8.44
N LYS A 92 18.03 -7.55 7.10
CA LYS A 92 18.50 -6.52 6.16
C LYS A 92 17.63 -5.27 6.23
N SER A 93 16.29 -5.43 6.28
CA SER A 93 15.38 -4.31 6.43
C SER A 93 15.53 -3.60 7.78
N TYR A 94 15.78 -4.35 8.86
CA TYR A 94 16.11 -3.77 10.16
C TYR A 94 17.33 -2.85 10.08
N LEU A 95 18.41 -3.33 9.45
CA LEU A 95 19.64 -2.56 9.31
C LEU A 95 19.43 -1.29 8.47
N PHE A 96 18.75 -1.39 7.34
CA PHE A 96 18.62 -0.27 6.41
C PHE A 96 17.47 0.67 6.76
N ALA A 97 16.29 0.17 7.09
CA ALA A 97 15.11 1.01 7.37
C ALA A 97 15.18 1.65 8.76
N ILE A 98 15.66 0.92 9.78
CA ILE A 98 15.71 1.43 11.15
C ILE A 98 17.07 2.06 11.43
N LEU A 99 18.16 1.26 11.42
CA LEU A 99 19.48 1.79 11.79
C LEU A 99 19.98 2.81 10.76
N GLY A 100 19.78 2.56 9.45
CA GLY A 100 20.22 3.47 8.40
C GLY A 100 19.41 4.75 8.35
N ALA A 101 18.09 4.65 8.16
CA ALA A 101 17.23 5.81 7.93
C ALA A 101 16.95 6.62 9.20
N GLU A 102 16.74 5.97 10.35
CA GLU A 102 16.36 6.66 11.59
C GLU A 102 17.58 7.13 12.42
N TYR A 103 18.64 6.30 12.52
CA TYR A 103 19.76 6.58 13.42
C TYR A 103 20.99 7.16 12.71
N VAL A 104 21.35 6.69 11.53
CA VAL A 104 22.54 7.16 10.82
C VAL A 104 22.25 8.35 9.93
N LEU A 105 21.28 8.25 9.04
CA LEU A 105 20.96 9.32 8.08
C LEU A 105 19.95 10.34 8.63
N GLN A 106 19.27 10.04 9.72
CA GLN A 106 18.25 10.89 10.36
C GLN A 106 17.20 11.42 9.36
N LEU A 107 16.90 10.63 8.33
CA LEU A 107 15.87 10.95 7.33
C LEU A 107 14.46 10.85 7.90
N LEU A 108 14.29 10.06 8.97
CA LEU A 108 13.03 9.85 9.67
C LEU A 108 13.24 10.02 11.18
N PRO A 109 12.21 10.46 11.94
CA PRO A 109 12.25 10.48 13.39
C PRO A 109 12.53 9.10 13.98
N ARG A 110 13.26 9.05 15.09
CA ARG A 110 13.54 7.80 15.81
C ARG A 110 12.24 7.17 16.31
N GLY A 111 12.11 5.83 16.14
CA GLY A 111 10.91 5.09 16.55
C GLY A 111 9.74 5.23 15.59
N THR A 112 9.96 5.71 14.36
CA THR A 112 8.94 5.74 13.31
C THR A 112 8.47 4.34 12.95
N HIS A 113 9.37 3.34 12.98
CA HIS A 113 9.06 1.97 12.59
C HIS A 113 9.25 0.99 13.74
N ASP A 114 8.26 0.14 13.94
CA ASP A 114 8.33 -1.06 14.78
C ASP A 114 8.59 -2.27 13.87
N TRP A 115 9.80 -2.79 13.89
CA TRP A 115 10.21 -3.93 13.04
C TRP A 115 9.30 -5.17 13.22
N ALA A 116 8.76 -5.39 14.40
CA ALA A 116 7.86 -6.50 14.66
C ALA A 116 6.58 -6.45 13.81
N LYS A 117 6.18 -5.26 13.38
CA LYS A 117 4.99 -4.99 12.55
C LYS A 117 5.26 -5.07 11.05
N PHE A 118 6.53 -5.15 10.62
CA PHE A 118 6.84 -5.33 9.20
C PHE A 118 6.27 -6.65 8.70
N LEU A 119 5.81 -6.69 7.45
CA LEU A 119 5.19 -7.86 6.85
C LEU A 119 6.15 -8.58 5.91
N ARG A 120 6.25 -9.91 6.05
CA ARG A 120 6.94 -10.72 5.04
C ARG A 120 6.05 -10.89 3.80
N PRO A 121 6.62 -10.97 2.59
CA PRO A 121 5.84 -11.23 1.38
C PRO A 121 4.91 -12.44 1.49
N ALA A 122 5.34 -13.51 2.17
CA ALA A 122 4.53 -14.72 2.38
C ALA A 122 3.31 -14.48 3.29
N GLU A 123 3.42 -13.59 4.28
CA GLU A 123 2.30 -13.22 5.15
C GLU A 123 1.27 -12.42 4.35
N LEU A 124 1.70 -11.39 3.61
CA LEU A 124 0.83 -10.63 2.72
C LEU A 124 0.17 -11.51 1.67
N ALA A 125 0.92 -12.44 1.05
CA ALA A 125 0.36 -13.40 0.10
C ALA A 125 -0.70 -14.32 0.73
N THR A 126 -0.56 -14.66 2.01
CA THR A 126 -1.57 -15.46 2.73
C THR A 126 -2.84 -14.65 2.97
N PHE A 127 -2.73 -13.39 3.43
CA PHE A 127 -3.88 -12.50 3.61
C PHE A 127 -4.59 -12.24 2.28
N SER A 128 -3.83 -11.95 1.22
CA SER A 128 -4.37 -11.70 -0.13
C SER A 128 -5.12 -12.90 -0.70
N ARG A 129 -4.58 -14.12 -0.57
CA ARG A 129 -5.28 -15.34 -1.01
C ARG A 129 -6.58 -15.58 -0.24
N ARG A 130 -6.59 -15.34 1.09
CA ARG A 130 -7.81 -15.43 1.91
C ARG A 130 -8.87 -14.41 1.47
N ALA A 131 -8.44 -13.24 1.00
CA ALA A 131 -9.30 -12.20 0.45
C ALA A 131 -9.69 -12.45 -1.03
N GLY A 132 -9.28 -13.56 -1.63
CA GLY A 132 -9.61 -13.91 -3.02
C GLY A 132 -8.78 -13.16 -4.07
N LEU A 133 -7.61 -12.63 -3.71
CA LEU A 133 -6.72 -11.95 -4.61
C LEU A 133 -5.61 -12.89 -5.13
N GLU A 134 -5.22 -12.71 -6.39
CA GLU A 134 -4.19 -13.48 -7.08
C GLU A 134 -2.95 -12.62 -7.34
N LEU A 135 -1.78 -13.06 -6.86
CA LEU A 135 -0.52 -12.36 -7.06
C LEU A 135 -0.16 -12.31 -8.55
N GLN A 136 0.13 -11.10 -9.04
CA GLN A 136 0.59 -10.86 -10.41
C GLN A 136 2.08 -10.54 -10.44
N GLU A 137 2.54 -9.69 -9.53
CA GLU A 137 3.92 -9.22 -9.51
C GLU A 137 4.37 -8.90 -8.09
N LEU A 138 5.65 -9.17 -7.81
CA LEU A 138 6.33 -8.82 -6.56
C LEU A 138 7.70 -8.26 -6.90
N VAL A 139 7.94 -6.99 -6.54
CA VAL A 139 9.19 -6.28 -6.83
C VAL A 139 9.64 -5.48 -5.61
N GLY A 140 10.94 -5.29 -5.46
CA GLY A 140 11.52 -4.34 -4.52
C GLY A 140 11.61 -2.95 -5.11
N MET A 141 11.80 -1.95 -4.26
CA MET A 141 12.05 -0.58 -4.67
C MET A 141 13.31 -0.07 -3.97
N THR A 142 14.28 0.39 -4.75
CA THR A 142 15.50 1.02 -4.23
C THR A 142 15.47 2.52 -4.48
N TYR A 143 16.09 3.27 -3.57
CA TYR A 143 16.28 4.71 -3.70
C TYR A 143 17.78 5.03 -3.63
N ASN A 144 18.27 5.73 -4.65
CA ASN A 144 19.64 6.24 -4.65
C ASN A 144 19.63 7.71 -4.17
N PRO A 145 20.17 8.01 -2.96
CA PRO A 145 20.12 9.34 -2.38
C PRO A 145 20.98 10.37 -3.12
N LEU A 146 22.00 9.94 -3.88
CA LEU A 146 22.87 10.84 -4.65
C LEU A 146 22.17 11.31 -5.93
N THR A 147 21.51 10.39 -6.63
CA THR A 147 20.81 10.70 -7.89
C THR A 147 19.34 11.05 -7.67
N LYS A 148 18.80 10.83 -6.47
CA LYS A 148 17.37 10.98 -6.12
C LYS A 148 16.43 10.16 -7.01
N VAL A 149 16.90 9.00 -7.49
CA VAL A 149 16.16 8.13 -8.41
C VAL A 149 15.67 6.89 -7.66
N PHE A 150 14.38 6.59 -7.82
CA PHE A 150 13.79 5.30 -7.43
C PHE A 150 13.88 4.31 -8.59
N ARG A 151 14.12 3.04 -8.27
CA ARG A 151 14.13 1.92 -9.22
C ARG A 151 13.38 0.75 -8.67
N LEU A 152 12.64 0.06 -9.54
CA LEU A 152 12.05 -1.25 -9.24
C LEU A 152 13.09 -2.33 -9.55
N GLU A 153 13.26 -3.26 -8.63
CA GLU A 153 14.28 -4.32 -8.70
C GLU A 153 13.70 -5.65 -8.19
N PRO A 154 14.28 -6.81 -8.56
CA PRO A 154 13.84 -8.09 -8.04
C PRO A 154 14.10 -8.28 -6.53
N ASP A 155 15.06 -7.54 -5.94
CA ASP A 155 15.41 -7.64 -4.52
C ASP A 155 14.33 -7.02 -3.63
N THR A 156 13.54 -7.86 -2.99
CA THR A 156 12.46 -7.49 -2.04
C THR A 156 12.92 -7.48 -0.58
N ALA A 157 14.23 -7.48 -0.32
CA ALA A 157 14.73 -7.71 1.02
C ALA A 157 14.48 -6.53 1.99
N VAL A 158 14.37 -5.29 1.54
CA VAL A 158 14.13 -4.12 2.42
C VAL A 158 12.68 -3.72 2.41
N ASN A 159 12.16 -3.39 1.26
CA ASN A 159 10.76 -3.07 0.99
C ASN A 159 10.30 -3.81 -0.26
N TYR A 160 9.00 -3.85 -0.46
CA TYR A 160 8.45 -4.44 -1.68
C TYR A 160 7.10 -3.84 -2.05
N LEU A 161 6.82 -3.90 -3.36
CA LEU A 161 5.50 -3.68 -3.92
C LEU A 161 4.95 -5.01 -4.41
N ALA A 162 3.69 -5.28 -4.13
CA ALA A 162 2.99 -6.48 -4.57
C ALA A 162 1.69 -6.10 -5.26
N ALA A 163 1.59 -6.45 -6.54
CA ALA A 163 0.39 -6.25 -7.33
C ALA A 163 -0.44 -7.55 -7.36
N TYR A 164 -1.72 -7.42 -7.02
CA TYR A 164 -2.67 -8.51 -7.02
C TYR A 164 -3.85 -8.18 -7.94
N ARG A 165 -4.41 -9.21 -8.57
CA ARG A 165 -5.65 -9.11 -9.34
C ARG A 165 -6.81 -9.72 -8.55
N LYS A 166 -7.96 -9.06 -8.55
CA LYS A 166 -9.23 -9.67 -8.15
C LYS A 166 -9.80 -10.43 -9.35
N PRO A 167 -10.04 -11.75 -9.26
CA PRO A 167 -10.62 -12.52 -10.37
C PRO A 167 -11.92 -11.89 -10.88
N GLY A 168 -12.15 -11.97 -12.19
CA GLY A 168 -13.41 -11.52 -12.80
C GLY A 168 -14.60 -12.41 -12.39
N ALA A 169 -15.80 -11.86 -12.41
CA ALA A 169 -17.02 -12.62 -12.19
C ALA A 169 -17.19 -13.65 -13.33
N GLY A 170 -16.74 -14.87 -13.14
CA GLY A 170 -16.79 -15.93 -14.17
C GLY A 170 -15.51 -16.76 -14.27
N ALA A 171 -14.44 -16.39 -13.60
CA ALA A 171 -13.28 -17.25 -13.45
C ALA A 171 -13.59 -18.39 -12.46
N HIS A 172 -14.43 -19.35 -12.89
CA HIS A 172 -14.58 -20.61 -12.16
C HIS A 172 -13.22 -21.29 -12.14
N ARG A 173 -12.71 -21.56 -10.95
CA ARG A 173 -11.60 -22.46 -10.73
C ARG A 173 -11.96 -23.80 -11.33
N GLY A 174 -11.39 -24.10 -12.50
CA GLY A 174 -11.29 -25.47 -12.95
C GLY A 174 -10.48 -26.24 -11.90
N VAL A 175 -11.09 -27.23 -11.33
CA VAL A 175 -10.48 -28.24 -10.44
C VAL A 175 -9.51 -29.07 -11.24
#